data_953b49486915bb5e367045df09ac8782
#
_entry.id   953b49486915bb5e367045df09ac8782
#
_cell.length_a   1.000
_cell.length_b   1.000
_cell.length_c   1.000
_cell.angle_alpha   90.00
_cell.angle_beta   90.00
_cell.angle_gamma   90.00
#
_symmetry.space_group_name_H-M   'P 1'
#
loop_
_entity.id
_entity.type
_entity.pdbx_description
1 polymer ?
#
loop_
_entity_poly.entity_id
_entity_poly.type
_entity_poly.pdbx_seq_one_letter_code
_entity_poly.pdbx_strand_id
1 'polypeptide(L)'
;MSTRQIGHRGQVFSVPYICRKYRVFKLYRRYLYMRKKIIAGNWKMNMLPNEAMKFIEDLAPLVKETENEVILCVPYTDLFYALLTVQGTNIKIGAQNMHFEEKGAYTGEVSGKMLKSINVEYVIIGHSERRQYFNETDETVNKKIKAAFENGLKPIVCVGETLEEREAGKTVEKITKQTELALEG
;
A
#
# COMPACT_ATOMS: atom_id res chain seq x y z
N MET A 1 68.23 -22.26 8.51
CA MET A 1 67.30 -22.28 7.39
C MET A 1 65.93 -21.81 7.93
N SER A 2 65.61 -20.54 7.65
CA SER A 2 64.41 -19.90 8.23
C SER A 2 63.41 -19.73 7.10
N THR A 3 62.31 -20.45 7.14
CA THR A 3 61.22 -20.34 6.21
C THR A 3 60.28 -19.21 6.67
N ARG A 4 60.32 -18.09 5.98
CA ARG A 4 59.38 -16.99 6.15
C ARG A 4 58.03 -17.41 5.56
N GLN A 5 57.02 -17.59 6.39
CA GLN A 5 55.63 -17.63 5.96
C GLN A 5 55.18 -16.22 5.53
N ILE A 6 54.82 -16.09 4.28
CA ILE A 6 54.23 -14.87 3.73
C ILE A 6 52.75 -14.91 4.11
N GLY A 7 52.38 -14.09 5.09
CA GLY A 7 50.97 -13.89 5.46
C GLY A 7 50.24 -13.12 4.36
N HIS A 8 49.37 -13.80 3.66
CA HIS A 8 48.37 -13.12 2.80
C HIS A 8 47.38 -12.38 3.70
N ARG A 9 47.59 -11.09 3.84
CA ARG A 9 46.54 -10.22 4.34
C ARG A 9 45.44 -10.14 3.25
N GLY A 10 44.45 -10.98 3.35
CA GLY A 10 43.23 -10.85 2.57
C GLY A 10 42.54 -9.51 2.92
N GLN A 11 42.63 -8.54 2.03
CA GLN A 11 41.82 -7.33 2.14
C GLN A 11 40.35 -7.74 1.99
N VAL A 12 39.60 -7.73 3.09
CA VAL A 12 38.14 -7.85 3.05
C VAL A 12 37.59 -6.53 2.50
N PHE A 13 37.36 -6.48 1.22
CA PHE A 13 36.66 -5.33 0.62
C PHE A 13 35.20 -5.40 1.02
N SER A 14 34.68 -4.33 1.64
CA SER A 14 33.22 -4.22 1.89
C SER A 14 32.48 -4.21 0.55
N VAL A 15 31.30 -4.83 0.51
CA VAL A 15 30.45 -4.91 -0.68
C VAL A 15 30.27 -3.53 -1.37
N PRO A 16 30.11 -2.39 -0.65
CA PRO A 16 30.08 -1.07 -1.24
C PRO A 16 31.33 -0.67 -2.05
N TYR A 17 32.52 -1.10 -1.61
CA TYR A 17 33.78 -0.76 -2.28
C TYR A 17 33.94 -1.53 -3.59
N ILE A 18 33.59 -2.84 -3.59
CA ILE A 18 33.63 -3.69 -4.79
C ILE A 18 32.64 -3.17 -5.83
N CYS A 19 31.40 -2.83 -5.40
CA CYS A 19 30.38 -2.27 -6.27
C CYS A 19 30.78 -0.93 -6.91
N ARG A 20 31.49 -0.08 -6.17
CA ARG A 20 31.97 1.22 -6.67
C ARG A 20 33.04 1.07 -7.75
N LYS A 21 33.98 0.14 -7.56
CA LYS A 21 35.12 -0.09 -8.47
C LYS A 21 34.71 -0.72 -9.80
N TYR A 22 33.66 -1.56 -9.83
CA TYR A 22 33.27 -2.32 -11.02
C TYR A 22 31.91 -1.95 -11.61
N ARG A 23 31.35 -0.75 -11.32
CA ARG A 23 29.99 -0.33 -11.73
C ARG A 23 28.85 -1.22 -11.22
N VAL A 24 29.12 -2.26 -10.46
CA VAL A 24 28.13 -3.16 -9.87
C VAL A 24 27.31 -2.41 -8.81
N PHE A 25 27.87 -1.30 -8.25
CA PHE A 25 27.21 -0.44 -7.30
C PHE A 25 25.89 0.16 -7.83
N LYS A 26 25.84 0.53 -9.13
CA LYS A 26 24.63 1.08 -9.75
C LYS A 26 23.53 0.04 -9.87
N LEU A 27 23.91 -1.21 -10.20
CA LEU A 27 22.98 -2.36 -10.27
C LEU A 27 22.52 -2.79 -8.86
N TYR A 28 23.46 -2.89 -7.90
CA TYR A 28 23.17 -3.25 -6.52
C TYR A 28 22.31 -2.19 -5.83
N ARG A 29 22.61 -0.90 -6.02
CA ARG A 29 21.80 0.21 -5.53
C ARG A 29 20.40 0.21 -6.17
N ARG A 30 20.29 -0.10 -7.46
CA ARG A 30 19.01 -0.25 -8.16
C ARG A 30 18.22 -1.44 -7.62
N TYR A 31 18.87 -2.55 -7.27
CA TYR A 31 18.26 -3.71 -6.67
C TYR A 31 17.79 -3.44 -5.22
N LEU A 32 18.61 -2.76 -4.42
CA LEU A 32 18.26 -2.36 -3.04
C LEU A 32 17.14 -1.30 -2.99
N TYR A 33 16.97 -0.51 -4.06
CA TYR A 33 15.92 0.50 -4.15
C TYR A 33 14.75 0.08 -5.05
N MET A 34 14.69 -1.16 -5.49
CA MET A 34 13.49 -1.65 -6.16
C MET A 34 12.36 -1.67 -5.14
N ARG A 35 11.34 -0.85 -5.39
CA ARG A 35 10.13 -0.86 -4.58
C ARG A 35 9.54 -2.26 -4.58
N LYS A 36 9.18 -2.76 -3.41
CA LYS A 36 8.45 -4.01 -3.28
C LYS A 36 7.18 -3.90 -4.12
N LYS A 37 6.92 -4.89 -4.95
CA LYS A 37 5.70 -4.93 -5.75
C LYS A 37 4.51 -5.19 -4.82
N ILE A 38 3.42 -4.46 -5.04
CA ILE A 38 2.19 -4.57 -4.27
C ILE A 38 1.09 -5.06 -5.19
N ILE A 39 0.40 -6.10 -4.79
CA ILE A 39 -0.80 -6.62 -5.44
C ILE A 39 -1.97 -6.37 -4.50
N ALA A 40 -2.80 -5.39 -4.81
CA ALA A 40 -3.93 -5.00 -3.98
C ALA A 40 -5.25 -5.34 -4.67
N GLY A 41 -6.07 -6.19 -4.05
CA GLY A 41 -7.41 -6.53 -4.51
C GLY A 41 -8.46 -5.64 -3.82
N ASN A 42 -9.16 -4.80 -4.58
CA ASN A 42 -10.32 -4.06 -4.08
C ASN A 42 -11.58 -4.88 -4.33
N TRP A 43 -12.20 -5.37 -3.26
CA TRP A 43 -13.41 -6.20 -3.37
C TRP A 43 -14.66 -5.39 -3.70
N LYS A 44 -14.59 -4.06 -3.53
CA LYS A 44 -15.75 -3.17 -3.67
C LYS A 44 -16.88 -3.62 -2.75
N MET A 45 -18.14 -3.55 -3.19
CA MET A 45 -19.30 -3.98 -2.42
C MET A 45 -19.65 -5.45 -2.74
N ASN A 46 -18.74 -6.35 -2.40
CA ASN A 46 -18.90 -7.80 -2.60
C ASN A 46 -18.39 -8.56 -1.38
N MET A 47 -18.76 -9.80 -1.27
CA MET A 47 -18.46 -10.77 -0.21
C MET A 47 -19.25 -10.54 1.08
N LEU A 48 -19.56 -11.63 1.73
CA LEU A 48 -20.04 -11.70 3.09
C LEU A 48 -18.90 -12.22 3.98
N PRO A 49 -18.93 -12.03 5.31
CA PRO A 49 -17.84 -12.44 6.20
C PRO A 49 -17.39 -13.89 6.05
N ASN A 50 -18.32 -14.83 5.89
CA ASN A 50 -18.02 -16.25 5.68
C ASN A 50 -17.35 -16.52 4.33
N GLU A 51 -17.75 -15.81 3.28
CA GLU A 51 -17.14 -15.90 1.94
C GLU A 51 -15.73 -15.29 1.95
N ALA A 52 -15.57 -14.16 2.66
CA ALA A 52 -14.27 -13.51 2.88
C ALA A 52 -13.27 -14.44 3.56
N MET A 53 -13.68 -15.10 4.65
CA MET A 53 -12.85 -16.07 5.36
C MET A 53 -12.44 -17.21 4.45
N LYS A 54 -13.40 -17.83 3.76
CA LYS A 54 -13.14 -18.94 2.84
C LYS A 54 -12.18 -18.55 1.70
N PHE A 55 -12.38 -17.38 1.10
CA PHE A 55 -11.49 -16.85 0.06
C PHE A 55 -10.05 -16.68 0.57
N ILE A 56 -9.87 -16.14 1.77
CA ILE A 56 -8.56 -15.93 2.39
C ILE A 56 -7.88 -17.27 2.66
N GLU A 57 -8.60 -18.25 3.20
CA GLU A 57 -8.08 -19.61 3.43
C GLU A 57 -7.60 -20.28 2.14
N ASP A 58 -8.34 -20.12 1.05
CA ASP A 58 -7.98 -20.67 -0.26
C ASP A 58 -6.80 -19.91 -0.91
N LEU A 59 -6.70 -18.59 -0.71
CA LEU A 59 -5.65 -17.75 -1.28
C LEU A 59 -4.31 -17.90 -0.54
N ALA A 60 -4.33 -18.01 0.78
CA ALA A 60 -3.13 -17.97 1.62
C ALA A 60 -2.04 -18.97 1.19
N PRO A 61 -2.34 -20.26 0.91
CA PRO A 61 -1.32 -21.21 0.45
C PRO A 61 -0.76 -20.85 -0.93
N LEU A 62 -1.56 -20.23 -1.81
CA LEU A 62 -1.15 -19.87 -3.17
C LEU A 62 -0.16 -18.71 -3.20
N VAL A 63 -0.20 -17.82 -2.19
CA VAL A 63 0.65 -16.63 -2.13
C VAL A 63 1.75 -16.73 -1.07
N LYS A 64 1.87 -17.86 -0.37
CA LYS A 64 2.78 -18.04 0.75
C LYS A 64 4.25 -17.71 0.43
N GLU A 65 4.71 -18.14 -0.73
CA GLU A 65 6.11 -18.00 -1.16
C GLU A 65 6.38 -16.74 -2.00
N THR A 66 5.38 -15.86 -2.16
CA THR A 66 5.58 -14.63 -2.95
C THR A 66 6.38 -13.59 -2.19
N GLU A 67 7.34 -12.96 -2.88
CA GLU A 67 8.05 -11.78 -2.36
C GLU A 67 7.22 -10.48 -2.47
N ASN A 68 6.13 -10.51 -3.24
CA ASN A 68 5.24 -9.38 -3.41
C ASN A 68 4.40 -9.16 -2.14
N GLU A 69 3.97 -7.93 -1.91
CA GLU A 69 3.02 -7.62 -0.85
C GLU A 69 1.60 -7.85 -1.38
N VAL A 70 0.84 -8.72 -0.72
CA VAL A 70 -0.53 -9.05 -1.08
C VAL A 70 -1.47 -8.36 -0.12
N ILE A 71 -2.39 -7.54 -0.65
CA ILE A 71 -3.33 -6.74 0.13
C ILE A 71 -4.75 -7.04 -0.34
N LEU A 72 -5.66 -7.29 0.60
CA LEU A 72 -7.08 -7.40 0.34
C LEU A 72 -7.80 -6.21 0.98
N CYS A 73 -8.41 -5.36 0.16
CA CYS A 73 -9.21 -4.23 0.62
C CYS A 73 -10.68 -4.64 0.63
N VAL A 74 -11.18 -4.91 1.84
CA VAL A 74 -12.47 -5.54 2.09
C VAL A 74 -13.50 -4.54 2.63
N PRO A 75 -14.82 -4.81 2.50
CA PRO A 75 -15.87 -4.03 3.15
C PRO A 75 -15.67 -3.94 4.67
N TYR A 76 -16.20 -2.90 5.32
CA TYR A 76 -16.07 -2.73 6.77
C TYR A 76 -16.63 -3.91 7.58
N THR A 77 -17.70 -4.55 7.10
CA THR A 77 -18.34 -5.72 7.71
C THR A 77 -17.40 -6.93 7.77
N ASP A 78 -16.42 -7.00 6.85
CA ASP A 78 -15.54 -8.15 6.71
C ASP A 78 -14.19 -7.94 7.40
N LEU A 79 -13.84 -6.68 7.75
CA LEU A 79 -12.52 -6.34 8.28
C LEU A 79 -12.09 -7.20 9.45
N PHE A 80 -12.95 -7.33 10.46
CA PHE A 80 -12.62 -8.08 11.68
C PHE A 80 -12.39 -9.57 11.38
N TYR A 81 -13.26 -10.18 10.60
CA TYR A 81 -13.15 -11.58 10.22
C TYR A 81 -11.93 -11.84 9.32
N ALA A 82 -11.69 -10.97 8.35
CA ALA A 82 -10.52 -11.06 7.48
C ALA A 82 -9.22 -10.95 8.28
N LEU A 83 -9.14 -10.01 9.25
CA LEU A 83 -7.97 -9.83 10.12
C LEU A 83 -7.69 -11.03 11.02
N LEU A 84 -8.72 -11.73 11.47
CA LEU A 84 -8.54 -12.99 12.21
C LEU A 84 -8.02 -14.10 11.29
N THR A 85 -8.57 -14.19 10.07
CA THR A 85 -8.24 -15.29 9.14
C THR A 85 -6.84 -15.16 8.54
N VAL A 86 -6.32 -13.93 8.34
CA VAL A 86 -4.97 -13.74 7.78
C VAL A 86 -3.85 -13.98 8.80
N GLN A 87 -4.15 -14.26 10.06
CA GLN A 87 -3.12 -14.50 11.07
C GLN A 87 -2.19 -15.66 10.66
N GLY A 88 -0.88 -15.42 10.73
CA GLY A 88 0.13 -16.39 10.30
C GLY A 88 0.34 -16.50 8.79
N THR A 89 -0.31 -15.65 7.99
CA THR A 89 -0.11 -15.53 6.54
C THR A 89 0.70 -14.27 6.18
N ASN A 90 1.08 -14.13 4.92
CA ASN A 90 1.72 -12.93 4.37
C ASN A 90 0.71 -11.94 3.76
N ILE A 91 -0.59 -12.19 3.89
CA ILE A 91 -1.66 -11.32 3.36
C ILE A 91 -1.91 -10.17 4.33
N LYS A 92 -2.08 -8.97 3.79
CA LYS A 92 -2.41 -7.75 4.53
C LYS A 92 -3.86 -7.35 4.26
N ILE A 93 -4.48 -6.71 5.26
CA ILE A 93 -5.86 -6.22 5.12
C ILE A 93 -5.87 -4.70 5.03
N GLY A 94 -6.67 -4.21 4.09
CA GLY A 94 -6.97 -2.81 3.88
C GLY A 94 -8.46 -2.52 3.99
N ALA A 95 -8.79 -1.29 4.38
CA ALA A 95 -10.14 -0.75 4.28
C ALA A 95 -10.35 -0.08 2.91
N GLN A 96 -11.61 0.04 2.48
CA GLN A 96 -11.97 0.65 1.19
C GLN A 96 -12.20 2.16 1.26
N ASN A 97 -12.26 2.72 2.48
CA ASN A 97 -12.43 4.14 2.77
C ASN A 97 -12.11 4.42 4.23
N MET A 98 -12.00 5.69 4.59
CA MET A 98 -12.04 6.21 5.97
C MET A 98 -12.53 7.65 5.98
N HIS A 99 -13.01 8.11 7.14
CA HIS A 99 -13.26 9.52 7.39
C HIS A 99 -11.99 10.22 7.85
N PHE A 100 -11.84 11.50 7.57
CA PHE A 100 -10.66 12.29 7.96
C PHE A 100 -10.74 12.82 9.40
N GLU A 101 -11.93 12.92 10.00
CA GLU A 101 -12.06 13.27 11.41
C GLU A 101 -11.84 12.05 12.30
N GLU A 102 -11.22 12.27 13.46
CA GLU A 102 -10.92 11.22 14.42
C GLU A 102 -12.16 10.68 15.13
N LYS A 103 -13.09 11.56 15.45
CA LYS A 103 -14.37 11.28 16.15
C LYS A 103 -15.35 12.43 15.95
N GLY A 104 -16.61 12.20 16.25
CA GLY A 104 -17.62 13.27 16.25
C GLY A 104 -18.98 12.83 15.72
N ALA A 105 -19.79 13.80 15.33
CA ALA A 105 -21.15 13.60 14.84
C ALA A 105 -21.14 13.27 13.32
N TYR A 106 -20.56 12.13 12.98
CA TYR A 106 -20.43 11.62 11.62
C TYR A 106 -21.04 10.24 11.51
N THR A 107 -22.36 10.15 11.70
CA THR A 107 -23.10 8.89 11.73
C THR A 107 -22.82 8.03 10.49
N GLY A 108 -22.37 6.81 10.70
CA GLY A 108 -22.04 5.85 9.63
C GLY A 108 -20.59 5.88 9.16
N GLU A 109 -19.77 6.87 9.57
CA GLU A 109 -18.38 6.96 9.18
C GLU A 109 -17.44 6.15 10.10
N VAL A 110 -16.31 5.74 9.55
CA VAL A 110 -15.25 5.01 10.24
C VAL A 110 -13.96 5.81 10.16
N SER A 111 -13.37 6.14 11.31
CA SER A 111 -12.14 6.93 11.38
C SER A 111 -10.88 6.07 11.20
N GLY A 112 -9.75 6.73 10.88
CA GLY A 112 -8.44 6.07 10.83
C GLY A 112 -8.06 5.40 12.14
N LYS A 113 -8.39 6.02 13.28
CA LYS A 113 -8.16 5.47 14.62
C LYS A 113 -8.96 4.17 14.85
N MET A 114 -10.22 4.11 14.42
CA MET A 114 -11.03 2.89 14.49
C MET A 114 -10.43 1.76 13.66
N LEU A 115 -9.99 2.05 12.43
CA LEU A 115 -9.32 1.07 11.58
C LEU A 115 -8.02 0.57 12.21
N LYS A 116 -7.20 1.48 12.72
CA LYS A 116 -5.93 1.11 13.37
C LYS A 116 -6.12 0.28 14.63
N SER A 117 -7.18 0.55 15.39
CA SER A 117 -7.47 -0.20 16.64
C SER A 117 -7.71 -1.70 16.42
N ILE A 118 -8.12 -2.09 15.21
CA ILE A 118 -8.29 -3.50 14.82
C ILE A 118 -7.14 -4.02 13.94
N ASN A 119 -6.02 -3.27 13.82
CA ASN A 119 -4.82 -3.63 13.05
C ASN A 119 -4.97 -3.63 11.52
N VAL A 120 -5.88 -2.83 10.96
CA VAL A 120 -5.87 -2.53 9.53
C VAL A 120 -4.56 -1.80 9.19
N GLU A 121 -3.92 -2.19 8.08
CA GLU A 121 -2.67 -1.58 7.65
C GLU A 121 -2.84 -0.60 6.48
N TYR A 122 -3.78 -0.85 5.59
CA TYR A 122 -3.97 -0.10 4.35
C TYR A 122 -5.36 0.51 4.28
N VAL A 123 -5.50 1.57 3.51
CA VAL A 123 -6.81 2.18 3.21
C VAL A 123 -6.83 2.76 1.80
N ILE A 124 -7.87 2.44 1.03
CA ILE A 124 -8.12 3.06 -0.28
C ILE A 124 -8.70 4.46 -0.04
N ILE A 125 -8.17 5.47 -0.73
CA ILE A 125 -8.61 6.86 -0.65
C ILE A 125 -8.76 7.42 -2.06
N GLY A 126 -9.84 8.16 -2.32
CA GLY A 126 -10.05 8.85 -3.59
C GLY A 126 -10.51 7.95 -4.75
N HIS A 127 -11.05 6.76 -4.47
CA HIS A 127 -11.52 5.85 -5.52
C HIS A 127 -12.56 6.52 -6.41
N SER A 128 -12.51 6.26 -7.72
CA SER A 128 -13.40 6.89 -8.71
C SER A 128 -14.88 6.77 -8.37
N GLU A 129 -15.32 5.62 -7.88
CA GLU A 129 -16.71 5.40 -7.45
C GLU A 129 -17.10 6.33 -6.30
N ARG A 130 -16.18 6.60 -5.35
CA ARG A 130 -16.46 7.53 -4.25
C ARG A 130 -16.50 8.97 -4.71
N ARG A 131 -15.67 9.35 -5.67
CA ARG A 131 -15.73 10.68 -6.32
C ARG A 131 -17.04 10.85 -7.07
N GLN A 132 -17.48 9.82 -7.78
CA GLN A 132 -18.68 9.86 -8.62
C GLN A 132 -19.99 9.78 -7.81
N TYR A 133 -20.08 8.91 -6.82
CA TYR A 133 -21.33 8.60 -6.14
C TYR A 133 -21.45 9.18 -4.74
N PHE A 134 -20.34 9.56 -4.10
CA PHE A 134 -20.29 9.99 -2.71
C PHE A 134 -19.64 11.36 -2.51
N ASN A 135 -19.54 12.17 -3.57
CA ASN A 135 -19.04 13.55 -3.56
C ASN A 135 -17.62 13.68 -2.93
N GLU A 136 -16.77 12.67 -3.08
CA GLU A 136 -15.39 12.76 -2.60
C GLU A 136 -14.58 13.69 -3.52
N THR A 137 -14.01 14.77 -2.95
CA THR A 137 -13.25 15.80 -3.67
C THR A 137 -11.74 15.64 -3.44
N ASP A 138 -10.91 16.37 -4.19
CA ASP A 138 -9.46 16.35 -3.99
C ASP A 138 -9.07 16.89 -2.62
N GLU A 139 -9.83 17.88 -2.09
CA GLU A 139 -9.62 18.41 -0.73
C GLU A 139 -9.93 17.37 0.34
N THR A 140 -11.04 16.62 0.18
CA THR A 140 -11.36 15.54 1.14
C THR A 140 -10.38 14.38 1.03
N VAL A 141 -9.87 14.07 -0.16
CA VAL A 141 -8.80 13.09 -0.38
C VAL A 141 -7.53 13.50 0.34
N ASN A 142 -7.09 14.76 0.22
CA ASN A 142 -5.91 15.28 0.93
C ASN A 142 -6.06 15.16 2.45
N LYS A 143 -7.21 15.58 3.01
CA LYS A 143 -7.51 15.43 4.44
C LYS A 143 -7.43 13.97 4.89
N LYS A 144 -8.01 13.04 4.12
CA LYS A 144 -7.98 11.61 4.43
C LYS A 144 -6.56 11.04 4.37
N ILE A 145 -5.73 11.47 3.43
CA ILE A 145 -4.33 11.04 3.33
C ILE A 145 -3.55 11.46 4.59
N LYS A 146 -3.69 12.72 5.01
CA LYS A 146 -3.05 13.24 6.23
C LYS A 146 -3.51 12.45 7.45
N ALA A 147 -4.82 12.28 7.62
CA ALA A 147 -5.39 11.49 8.72
C ALA A 147 -4.96 10.02 8.68
N ALA A 148 -4.78 9.41 7.50
CA ALA A 148 -4.25 8.05 7.38
C ALA A 148 -2.82 7.96 7.91
N PHE A 149 -1.93 8.87 7.53
CA PHE A 149 -0.56 8.92 8.05
C PHE A 149 -0.51 9.18 9.56
N GLU A 150 -1.30 10.11 10.08
CA GLU A 150 -1.39 10.41 11.52
C GLU A 150 -1.80 9.17 12.34
N ASN A 151 -2.62 8.30 11.77
CA ASN A 151 -3.04 7.05 12.40
C ASN A 151 -2.15 5.85 12.06
N GLY A 152 -1.03 6.04 11.35
CA GLY A 152 -0.12 4.97 10.97
C GLY A 152 -0.71 3.95 9.98
N LEU A 153 -1.66 4.41 9.15
CA LEU A 153 -2.20 3.66 8.01
C LEU A 153 -1.40 3.99 6.75
N LYS A 154 -1.37 3.06 5.80
CA LYS A 154 -0.76 3.24 4.48
C LYS A 154 -1.85 3.53 3.45
N PRO A 155 -2.00 4.76 2.95
CA PRO A 155 -3.01 5.08 1.97
C PRO A 155 -2.67 4.51 0.59
N ILE A 156 -3.68 3.92 -0.07
CA ILE A 156 -3.67 3.59 -1.50
C ILE A 156 -4.48 4.68 -2.18
N VAL A 157 -3.78 5.69 -2.72
CA VAL A 157 -4.42 6.86 -3.31
C VAL A 157 -4.80 6.58 -4.76
N CYS A 158 -6.09 6.75 -5.07
CA CYS A 158 -6.61 6.59 -6.41
C CYS A 158 -6.70 7.94 -7.12
N VAL A 159 -6.11 8.00 -8.31
CA VAL A 159 -6.22 9.12 -9.26
C VAL A 159 -6.64 8.59 -10.62
N GLY A 160 -7.34 9.38 -11.40
CA GLY A 160 -7.79 8.97 -12.72
C GLY A 160 -8.77 9.96 -13.33
N GLU A 161 -8.84 9.93 -14.65
CA GLU A 161 -9.75 10.71 -15.47
C GLU A 161 -11.05 9.96 -15.77
N THR A 162 -12.08 10.68 -16.18
CA THR A 162 -13.30 10.10 -16.78
C THR A 162 -13.07 9.70 -18.24
N LEU A 163 -14.02 8.96 -18.84
CA LEU A 163 -13.93 8.60 -20.26
C LEU A 163 -13.93 9.87 -21.15
N GLU A 164 -14.79 10.85 -20.84
CA GLU A 164 -14.87 12.11 -21.57
C GLU A 164 -13.57 12.91 -21.47
N GLU A 165 -12.95 12.95 -20.29
CA GLU A 165 -11.64 13.60 -20.10
C GLU A 165 -10.54 12.90 -20.90
N ARG A 166 -10.56 11.56 -20.97
CA ARG A 166 -9.63 10.76 -21.77
C ARG A 166 -9.80 11.03 -23.25
N GLU A 167 -11.02 10.99 -23.76
CA GLU A 167 -11.36 11.29 -25.16
C GLU A 167 -11.00 12.72 -25.55
N ALA A 168 -11.09 13.66 -24.60
CA ALA A 168 -10.67 15.05 -24.78
C ALA A 168 -9.13 15.25 -24.65
N GLY A 169 -8.34 14.19 -24.43
CA GLY A 169 -6.88 14.25 -24.29
C GLY A 169 -6.40 14.89 -22.98
N LYS A 170 -7.25 14.98 -21.94
CA LYS A 170 -6.96 15.65 -20.66
C LYS A 170 -6.40 14.73 -19.57
N THR A 171 -6.07 13.49 -19.89
CA THR A 171 -5.58 12.49 -18.91
C THR A 171 -4.42 13.02 -18.06
N VAL A 172 -3.36 13.53 -18.70
CA VAL A 172 -2.16 14.00 -18.00
C VAL A 172 -2.47 15.19 -17.09
N GLU A 173 -3.21 16.18 -17.59
CA GLU A 173 -3.64 17.35 -16.81
C GLU A 173 -4.42 16.92 -15.57
N LYS A 174 -5.40 16.02 -15.73
CA LYS A 174 -6.25 15.54 -14.64
C LYS A 174 -5.46 14.79 -13.58
N ILE A 175 -4.63 13.83 -13.99
CA ILE A 175 -3.84 13.02 -13.07
C ILE A 175 -2.80 13.89 -12.33
N THR A 176 -2.15 14.81 -13.02
CA THR A 176 -1.20 15.75 -12.41
C THR A 176 -1.89 16.57 -11.33
N LYS A 177 -3.01 17.22 -11.67
CA LYS A 177 -3.78 18.03 -10.73
C LYS A 177 -4.24 17.24 -9.50
N GLN A 178 -4.81 16.05 -9.71
CA GLN A 178 -5.27 15.20 -8.61
C GLN A 178 -4.09 14.77 -7.70
N THR A 179 -2.94 14.46 -8.29
CA THR A 179 -1.75 14.04 -7.54
C THR A 179 -1.18 15.19 -6.72
N GLU A 180 -1.08 16.39 -7.31
CA GLU A 180 -0.59 17.59 -6.62
C GLU A 180 -1.49 17.94 -5.43
N LEU A 181 -2.82 18.03 -5.64
CA LEU A 181 -3.77 18.33 -4.58
C LEU A 181 -3.82 17.24 -3.50
N ALA A 182 -3.72 15.97 -3.87
CA ALA A 182 -3.70 14.86 -2.92
C ALA A 182 -2.48 14.90 -1.98
N LEU A 183 -1.35 15.41 -2.45
CA LEU A 183 -0.07 15.42 -1.72
C LEU A 183 0.33 16.81 -1.20
N GLU A 184 -0.54 17.79 -1.29
CA GLU A 184 -0.28 19.16 -0.83
C GLU A 184 -0.12 19.19 0.69
N GLY A 185 1.02 19.75 1.18
CA GLY A 185 1.34 19.89 2.60
C GLY A 185 1.76 18.56 3.22
#